data_3ccc0e50dc2ca84c9e619a204448ba12
#
_entry.id   3ccc0e50dc2ca84c9e619a204448ba12
#
_cell.length_a   1.000
_cell.length_b   1.000
_cell.length_c   1.000
_cell.angle_alpha   90.00
_cell.angle_beta   90.00
_cell.angle_gamma   90.00
#
_symmetry.space_group_name_H-M   'P 1'
#
loop_
_entity.id
_entity.type
_entity.pdbx_description
1 polymer ?
#
loop_
_entity_poly.entity_id
_entity_poly.type
_entity_poly.pdbx_seq_one_letter_code
_entity_poly.pdbx_strand_id
1 'polypeptide(L)'
;MDTLSSAKNIWDFLKINQDITKSDLILVLGNSDIRTVDKAVELYKKNYANKIIITGGLGRISSDLFDEPEAVVFKNIAVQKGVKDLDIEIESNSTNTFDNFRFTKKMIDDSKVNVKSIIIVTKPYMEKRAYLMAKEIFHNTNLAVTSPDIEFSNYPNQILNKDFVINMLVGEVQRLIIYASQSEIEQIKIPKDILQNYNYLMQKGYIKQLL
;
A
#
# COMPACT_ATOMS: atom_id res chain seq x y z
N MET A 1 22.69 -7.35 -16.96
CA MET A 1 21.41 -6.94 -16.38
C MET A 1 20.34 -7.03 -17.45
N ASP A 2 19.17 -7.56 -17.15
CA ASP A 2 17.99 -7.49 -18.02
C ASP A 2 16.83 -6.84 -17.28
N THR A 3 15.82 -6.40 -18.03
CA THR A 3 14.71 -5.61 -17.49
C THR A 3 13.88 -6.38 -16.46
N LEU A 4 13.58 -7.65 -16.71
CA LEU A 4 12.70 -8.42 -15.81
C LEU A 4 13.41 -8.79 -14.51
N SER A 5 14.68 -9.22 -14.58
CA SER A 5 15.48 -9.49 -13.38
C SER A 5 15.67 -8.23 -12.53
N SER A 6 15.93 -7.09 -13.18
CA SER A 6 16.07 -5.81 -12.48
C SER A 6 14.77 -5.38 -11.79
N ALA A 7 13.63 -5.53 -12.47
CA ALA A 7 12.32 -5.23 -11.90
C ALA A 7 11.97 -6.18 -10.74
N LYS A 8 12.27 -7.48 -10.89
CA LYS A 8 12.06 -8.47 -9.82
C LYS A 8 12.89 -8.15 -8.57
N ASN A 9 14.16 -7.80 -8.73
CA ASN A 9 15.01 -7.42 -7.60
C ASN A 9 14.45 -6.21 -6.83
N ILE A 10 13.94 -5.20 -7.55
CA ILE A 10 13.28 -4.05 -6.92
C ILE A 10 11.98 -4.47 -6.24
N TRP A 11 11.17 -5.32 -6.87
CA TRP A 11 9.95 -5.85 -6.28
C TRP A 11 10.22 -6.54 -4.95
N ASP A 12 11.20 -7.46 -4.93
CA ASP A 12 11.58 -8.20 -3.73
C ASP A 12 12.11 -7.27 -2.62
N PHE A 13 12.87 -6.23 -2.99
CA PHE A 13 13.32 -5.20 -2.05
C PHE A 13 12.17 -4.38 -1.45
N LEU A 14 11.13 -4.08 -2.22
CA LEU A 14 10.00 -3.26 -1.78
C LEU A 14 9.03 -4.02 -0.88
N LYS A 15 8.99 -5.35 -0.97
CA LYS A 15 8.22 -6.20 -0.02
C LYS A 15 8.95 -6.31 1.31
N ILE A 16 8.18 -6.39 2.39
CA ILE A 16 8.72 -6.56 3.76
C ILE A 16 8.67 -8.03 4.19
N ASN A 17 7.65 -8.79 3.73
CA ASN A 17 7.49 -10.21 4.03
C ASN A 17 7.54 -10.53 5.54
N GLN A 18 6.81 -9.79 6.36
CA GLN A 18 6.75 -10.02 7.81
C GLN A 18 5.61 -10.94 8.20
N ASP A 19 5.76 -11.64 9.32
CA ASP A 19 4.68 -12.43 9.92
C ASP A 19 3.56 -11.50 10.42
N ILE A 20 2.33 -11.84 10.08
CA ILE A 20 1.15 -11.10 10.50
C ILE A 20 0.55 -11.75 11.74
N THR A 21 0.38 -10.98 12.79
CA THR A 21 -0.27 -11.40 14.04
C THR A 21 -1.61 -10.71 14.21
N LYS A 22 -2.45 -11.22 15.11
CA LYS A 22 -3.73 -10.59 15.45
C LYS A 22 -3.51 -9.15 15.91
N SER A 23 -4.36 -8.25 15.45
CA SER A 23 -4.28 -6.82 15.70
C SER A 23 -5.67 -6.23 15.99
N ASP A 24 -5.71 -5.01 16.47
CA ASP A 24 -6.97 -4.32 16.78
C ASP A 24 -7.70 -3.90 15.51
N LEU A 25 -6.95 -3.59 14.45
CA LEU A 25 -7.46 -2.97 13.24
C LEU A 25 -6.75 -3.50 11.98
N ILE A 26 -7.51 -3.70 10.90
CA ILE A 26 -7.01 -3.79 9.53
C ILE A 26 -7.21 -2.44 8.86
N LEU A 27 -6.11 -1.80 8.40
CA LEU A 27 -6.15 -0.57 7.63
C LEU A 27 -5.85 -0.88 6.17
N VAL A 28 -6.82 -0.64 5.30
CA VAL A 28 -6.70 -0.88 3.86
C VAL A 28 -6.42 0.44 3.16
N LEU A 29 -5.29 0.53 2.48
CA LEU A 29 -5.00 1.69 1.62
C LEU A 29 -5.66 1.49 0.27
N GLY A 30 -6.63 2.33 -0.04
CA GLY A 30 -7.30 2.40 -1.33
C GLY A 30 -6.30 2.60 -2.46
N ASN A 31 -6.60 2.05 -3.60
CA ASN A 31 -5.75 2.11 -4.80
C ASN A 31 -6.48 1.50 -6.02
N SER A 32 -5.82 1.51 -7.18
CA SER A 32 -6.34 0.96 -8.44
C SER A 32 -6.39 -0.57 -8.53
N ASP A 33 -5.94 -1.31 -7.51
CA ASP A 33 -5.88 -2.79 -7.54
C ASP A 33 -6.83 -3.40 -6.49
N ILE A 34 -7.98 -3.86 -6.93
CA ILE A 34 -9.01 -4.46 -6.06
C ILE A 34 -8.54 -5.71 -5.30
N ARG A 35 -7.44 -6.37 -5.74
CA ARG A 35 -6.88 -7.52 -5.01
C ARG A 35 -6.40 -7.14 -3.61
N THR A 36 -6.14 -5.86 -3.38
CA THR A 36 -5.80 -5.33 -2.05
C THR A 36 -6.94 -5.56 -1.06
N VAL A 37 -8.19 -5.30 -1.46
CA VAL A 37 -9.33 -5.55 -0.56
C VAL A 37 -9.56 -7.05 -0.34
N ASP A 38 -9.23 -7.90 -1.31
CA ASP A 38 -9.34 -9.37 -1.14
C ASP A 38 -8.44 -9.86 0.00
N LYS A 39 -7.24 -9.32 0.12
CA LYS A 39 -6.33 -9.64 1.23
C LYS A 39 -6.90 -9.19 2.58
N ALA A 40 -7.51 -8.02 2.65
CA ALA A 40 -8.15 -7.54 3.87
C ALA A 40 -9.33 -8.42 4.28
N VAL A 41 -10.17 -8.84 3.34
CA VAL A 41 -11.28 -9.78 3.57
C VAL A 41 -10.77 -11.14 4.07
N GLU A 42 -9.69 -11.65 3.50
CA GLU A 42 -9.03 -12.88 3.96
C GLU A 42 -8.62 -12.76 5.43
N LEU A 43 -7.93 -11.69 5.80
CA LEU A 43 -7.48 -11.45 7.17
C LEU A 43 -8.64 -11.32 8.16
N TYR A 44 -9.69 -10.56 7.78
CA TYR A 44 -10.89 -10.43 8.60
C TYR A 44 -11.56 -11.79 8.84
N LYS A 45 -11.77 -12.60 7.81
CA LYS A 45 -12.38 -13.94 7.92
C LYS A 45 -11.54 -14.91 8.75
N LYS A 46 -10.23 -14.73 8.77
CA LYS A 46 -9.28 -15.48 9.61
C LYS A 46 -9.17 -14.93 11.05
N ASN A 47 -9.99 -13.93 11.40
CA ASN A 47 -10.01 -13.26 12.72
C ASN A 47 -8.65 -12.65 13.12
N TYR A 48 -7.94 -12.06 12.16
CA TYR A 48 -6.75 -11.26 12.46
C TYR A 48 -7.10 -9.90 13.07
N ALA A 49 -8.24 -9.33 12.70
CA ALA A 49 -8.88 -8.20 13.39
C ALA A 49 -10.40 -8.24 13.15
N ASN A 50 -11.16 -7.57 14.03
CA ASN A 50 -12.62 -7.51 13.95
C ASN A 50 -13.14 -6.19 13.34
N LYS A 51 -12.25 -5.26 13.04
CA LYS A 51 -12.57 -3.96 12.45
C LYS A 51 -11.66 -3.68 11.26
N ILE A 52 -12.22 -3.02 10.27
CA ILE A 52 -11.53 -2.58 9.06
C ILE A 52 -11.76 -1.07 8.89
N ILE A 53 -10.70 -0.32 8.67
CA ILE A 53 -10.79 1.03 8.08
C ILE A 53 -10.28 0.93 6.65
N ILE A 54 -11.04 1.45 5.70
CA ILE A 54 -10.64 1.56 4.30
C ILE A 54 -10.50 3.05 3.99
N THR A 55 -9.31 3.47 3.58
CA THR A 55 -9.02 4.88 3.28
C THR A 55 -8.66 5.05 1.81
N GLY A 56 -9.09 6.13 1.20
CA GLY A 56 -8.79 6.49 -0.18
C GLY A 56 -9.94 7.21 -0.87
N GLY A 57 -9.70 8.43 -1.31
CA GLY A 57 -10.56 9.16 -2.22
C GLY A 57 -10.35 8.72 -3.68
N LEU A 58 -10.54 9.63 -4.63
CA LEU A 58 -10.18 9.40 -6.03
C LEU A 58 -8.72 9.83 -6.24
N GLY A 59 -7.84 8.85 -6.39
CA GLY A 59 -6.44 9.09 -6.73
C GLY A 59 -6.22 9.29 -8.23
N ARG A 60 -5.05 9.79 -8.61
CA ARG A 60 -4.68 10.09 -10.02
C ARG A 60 -4.86 8.90 -10.98
N ILE A 61 -4.66 7.67 -10.52
CA ILE A 61 -4.76 6.46 -11.35
C ILE A 61 -6.15 5.85 -11.24
N SER A 62 -6.76 5.91 -10.07
CA SER A 62 -8.07 5.30 -9.82
C SER A 62 -9.23 6.12 -10.41
N SER A 63 -9.06 7.42 -10.62
CA SER A 63 -10.06 8.26 -11.29
C SER A 63 -10.39 7.84 -12.73
N ASP A 64 -9.46 7.11 -13.38
CA ASP A 64 -9.70 6.53 -14.71
C ASP A 64 -10.40 5.16 -14.65
N LEU A 65 -10.55 4.59 -13.46
CA LEU A 65 -11.07 3.23 -13.25
C LEU A 65 -12.35 3.17 -12.41
N PHE A 66 -12.57 4.16 -11.55
CA PHE A 66 -13.69 4.19 -10.60
C PHE A 66 -14.43 5.53 -10.69
N ASP A 67 -15.76 5.45 -10.63
CA ASP A 67 -16.64 6.63 -10.57
C ASP A 67 -16.82 7.13 -9.11
N GLU A 68 -16.40 6.33 -8.12
CA GLU A 68 -16.52 6.61 -6.69
C GLU A 68 -15.15 6.54 -6.00
N PRO A 69 -14.99 7.15 -4.80
CA PRO A 69 -13.79 7.02 -3.99
C PRO A 69 -13.36 5.57 -3.80
N GLU A 70 -12.06 5.31 -3.84
CA GLU A 70 -11.47 3.97 -3.66
C GLU A 70 -11.99 3.28 -2.40
N ALA A 71 -12.16 4.03 -1.29
CA ALA A 71 -12.69 3.52 -0.04
C ALA A 71 -14.13 3.02 -0.18
N VAL A 72 -14.98 3.69 -0.96
CA VAL A 72 -16.37 3.29 -1.21
C VAL A 72 -16.40 2.02 -2.05
N VAL A 73 -15.64 1.98 -3.16
CA VAL A 73 -15.54 0.80 -4.02
C VAL A 73 -15.06 -0.41 -3.23
N PHE A 74 -14.00 -0.25 -2.43
CA PHE A 74 -13.43 -1.34 -1.64
C PHE A 74 -14.36 -1.81 -0.52
N LYS A 75 -15.09 -0.89 0.13
CA LYS A 75 -16.13 -1.24 1.11
C LYS A 75 -17.20 -2.12 0.47
N ASN A 76 -17.73 -1.70 -0.70
CA ASN A 76 -18.75 -2.46 -1.41
C ASN A 76 -18.27 -3.89 -1.74
N ILE A 77 -17.03 -4.04 -2.22
CA ILE A 77 -16.43 -5.34 -2.49
C ILE A 77 -16.28 -6.17 -1.20
N ALA A 78 -15.82 -5.56 -0.11
CA ALA A 78 -15.63 -6.27 1.16
C ALA A 78 -16.96 -6.78 1.72
N VAL A 79 -18.02 -5.98 1.67
CA VAL A 79 -19.38 -6.37 2.11
C VAL A 79 -19.91 -7.50 1.23
N GLN A 80 -19.81 -7.40 -0.10
CA GLN A 80 -20.19 -8.47 -1.04
C GLN A 80 -19.47 -9.79 -0.75
N LYS A 81 -18.22 -9.70 -0.26
CA LYS A 81 -17.41 -10.87 0.13
C LYS A 81 -17.64 -11.32 1.58
N GLY A 82 -18.64 -10.76 2.28
CA GLY A 82 -19.13 -11.24 3.58
C GLY A 82 -18.47 -10.59 4.81
N VAL A 83 -17.80 -9.46 4.66
CA VAL A 83 -17.47 -8.62 5.81
C VAL A 83 -18.73 -7.88 6.25
N LYS A 84 -18.98 -7.81 7.56
CA LYS A 84 -20.15 -7.09 8.09
C LYS A 84 -19.98 -5.59 7.87
N ASP A 85 -20.99 -4.92 7.34
CA ASP A 85 -20.96 -3.48 7.07
C ASP A 85 -20.61 -2.64 8.32
N LEU A 86 -21.14 -3.03 9.49
CA LEU A 86 -20.87 -2.40 10.79
C LEU A 86 -19.41 -2.55 11.27
N ASP A 87 -18.63 -3.44 10.66
CA ASP A 87 -17.22 -3.65 11.00
C ASP A 87 -16.29 -2.88 10.05
N ILE A 88 -16.84 -2.13 9.08
CA ILE A 88 -16.08 -1.31 8.13
C ILE A 88 -16.37 0.16 8.32
N GLU A 89 -15.33 0.93 8.58
CA GLU A 89 -15.33 2.39 8.49
C GLU A 89 -14.57 2.83 7.24
N ILE A 90 -14.95 3.98 6.64
CA ILE A 90 -14.28 4.51 5.46
C ILE A 90 -13.81 5.95 5.68
N GLU A 91 -12.69 6.25 5.08
CA GLU A 91 -12.15 7.59 4.86
C GLU A 91 -12.04 7.81 3.34
N SER A 92 -12.72 8.77 2.78
CA SER A 92 -12.88 8.94 1.33
C SER A 92 -12.41 10.30 0.80
N ASN A 93 -11.69 11.10 1.61
CA ASN A 93 -11.24 12.44 1.22
C ASN A 93 -9.75 12.50 0.86
N SER A 94 -8.99 11.49 1.24
CA SER A 94 -7.54 11.43 0.98
C SER A 94 -7.24 11.30 -0.51
N THR A 95 -6.21 12.01 -0.98
CA THR A 95 -5.78 12.00 -2.39
C THR A 95 -4.38 11.42 -2.59
N ASN A 96 -3.70 11.09 -1.51
CA ASN A 96 -2.36 10.53 -1.51
C ASN A 96 -2.12 9.67 -0.27
N THR A 97 -1.02 8.92 -0.24
CA THR A 97 -0.73 7.98 0.85
C THR A 97 -0.49 8.66 2.21
N PHE A 98 0.05 9.88 2.25
CA PHE A 98 0.19 10.63 3.52
C PHE A 98 -1.17 10.99 4.09
N ASP A 99 -2.08 11.49 3.26
CA ASP A 99 -3.43 11.84 3.68
C ASP A 99 -4.20 10.60 4.13
N ASN A 100 -4.03 9.45 3.45
CA ASN A 100 -4.60 8.19 3.90
C ASN A 100 -4.27 7.92 5.38
N PHE A 101 -3.00 8.04 5.76
CA PHE A 101 -2.59 7.80 7.14
C PHE A 101 -3.01 8.91 8.09
N ARG A 102 -2.87 10.19 7.71
CA ARG A 102 -3.23 11.34 8.56
C ARG A 102 -4.72 11.36 8.87
N PHE A 103 -5.57 11.14 7.85
CA PHE A 103 -7.02 11.16 8.04
C PHE A 103 -7.49 9.93 8.80
N THR A 104 -6.91 8.77 8.55
CA THR A 104 -7.16 7.58 9.37
C THR A 104 -6.75 7.80 10.83
N LYS A 105 -5.57 8.38 11.07
CA LYS A 105 -5.12 8.69 12.44
C LYS A 105 -6.12 9.63 13.14
N LYS A 106 -6.58 10.66 12.45
CA LYS A 106 -7.60 11.56 12.98
C LYS A 106 -8.91 10.84 13.31
N MET A 107 -9.39 9.95 12.43
CA MET A 107 -10.60 9.15 12.70
C MET A 107 -10.44 8.29 13.94
N ILE A 108 -9.30 7.61 14.10
CA ILE A 108 -9.00 6.80 15.29
C ILE A 108 -9.00 7.68 16.55
N ASP A 109 -8.34 8.82 16.52
CA ASP A 109 -8.27 9.73 17.67
C ASP A 109 -9.66 10.30 18.05
N ASP A 110 -10.45 10.68 17.07
CA ASP A 110 -11.81 11.21 17.26
C ASP A 110 -12.76 10.14 17.85
N SER A 111 -12.56 8.87 17.48
CA SER A 111 -13.35 7.74 18.00
C SER A 111 -13.09 7.42 19.48
N LYS A 112 -11.99 7.91 20.05
CA LYS A 112 -11.49 7.60 21.40
C LYS A 112 -11.23 6.12 21.65
N VAL A 113 -11.17 5.30 20.60
CA VAL A 113 -10.81 3.88 20.69
C VAL A 113 -9.29 3.78 20.80
N ASN A 114 -8.80 3.02 21.77
CA ASN A 114 -7.37 2.79 21.95
C ASN A 114 -6.91 1.69 21.00
N VAL A 115 -6.43 2.06 19.83
CA VAL A 115 -5.84 1.14 18.84
C VAL A 115 -4.34 1.00 19.10
N LYS A 116 -3.91 -0.19 19.52
CA LYS A 116 -2.51 -0.51 19.86
C LYS A 116 -1.78 -1.25 18.73
N SER A 117 -2.51 -1.83 17.78
CA SER A 117 -1.93 -2.62 16.71
C SER A 117 -2.74 -2.49 15.42
N ILE A 118 -2.05 -2.34 14.30
CA ILE A 118 -2.65 -2.15 12.97
C ILE A 118 -1.98 -3.08 11.97
N ILE A 119 -2.78 -3.81 11.19
CA ILE A 119 -2.33 -4.49 9.97
C ILE A 119 -2.65 -3.58 8.79
N ILE A 120 -1.63 -3.06 8.13
CA ILE A 120 -1.75 -2.26 6.93
C ILE A 120 -1.80 -3.19 5.72
N VAL A 121 -2.82 -3.04 4.88
CA VAL A 121 -2.97 -3.81 3.64
C VAL A 121 -2.83 -2.87 2.45
N THR A 122 -1.88 -3.16 1.57
CA THR A 122 -1.57 -2.32 0.40
C THR A 122 -1.13 -3.17 -0.80
N LYS A 123 -0.69 -2.54 -1.89
CA LYS A 123 -0.06 -3.25 -3.03
C LYS A 123 1.31 -3.80 -2.66
N PRO A 124 1.75 -4.93 -3.21
CA PRO A 124 3.02 -5.55 -2.84
C PRO A 124 4.22 -4.61 -2.91
N TYR A 125 4.36 -3.84 -3.98
CA TYR A 125 5.48 -2.92 -4.16
C TYR A 125 5.39 -1.63 -3.33
N MET A 126 4.29 -1.41 -2.61
CA MET A 126 4.11 -0.27 -1.71
C MET A 126 4.39 -0.61 -0.24
N GLU A 127 4.60 -1.87 0.12
CA GLU A 127 4.72 -2.29 1.53
C GLU A 127 5.76 -1.48 2.29
N LYS A 128 6.98 -1.36 1.75
CA LYS A 128 8.08 -0.66 2.43
C LYS A 128 7.78 0.81 2.66
N ARG A 129 7.29 1.51 1.65
CA ARG A 129 6.94 2.93 1.79
C ARG A 129 5.76 3.13 2.74
N ALA A 130 4.71 2.33 2.59
CA ALA A 130 3.54 2.41 3.46
C ALA A 130 3.91 2.17 4.94
N TYR A 131 4.76 1.17 5.22
CA TYR A 131 5.23 0.89 6.57
C TYR A 131 6.03 2.06 7.16
N LEU A 132 6.99 2.61 6.41
CA LEU A 132 7.81 3.74 6.87
C LEU A 132 6.96 4.99 7.13
N MET A 133 6.03 5.32 6.21
CA MET A 133 5.12 6.45 6.41
C MET A 133 4.19 6.25 7.63
N ALA A 134 3.69 5.04 7.82
CA ALA A 134 2.85 4.74 8.97
C ALA A 134 3.60 4.87 10.29
N LYS A 135 4.88 4.49 10.36
CA LYS A 135 5.74 4.68 11.54
C LYS A 135 5.81 6.14 11.98
N GLU A 136 5.91 7.07 11.02
CA GLU A 136 5.97 8.51 11.30
C GLU A 136 4.65 9.09 11.83
N ILE A 137 3.53 8.37 11.66
CA ILE A 137 2.20 8.86 12.04
C ILE A 137 1.65 8.12 13.27
N PHE A 138 1.92 6.81 13.37
CA PHE A 138 1.41 5.94 14.43
C PHE A 138 2.51 5.54 15.43
N HIS A 139 3.19 6.53 16.05
CA HIS A 139 4.38 6.36 16.88
C HIS A 139 4.29 5.31 18.00
N ASN A 140 3.10 5.11 18.59
CA ASN A 140 2.90 4.20 19.74
C ASN A 140 2.04 2.98 19.37
N THR A 141 2.02 2.61 18.10
CA THR A 141 1.19 1.53 17.58
C THR A 141 2.07 0.43 17.00
N ASN A 142 1.79 -0.82 17.31
CA ASN A 142 2.45 -1.95 16.66
C ASN A 142 1.93 -2.06 15.23
N LEU A 143 2.82 -1.93 14.26
CA LEU A 143 2.48 -1.93 12.85
C LEU A 143 2.96 -3.20 12.16
N ALA A 144 2.09 -3.81 11.40
CA ALA A 144 2.40 -4.83 10.43
C ALA A 144 1.92 -4.38 9.06
N VAL A 145 2.63 -4.76 8.00
CA VAL A 145 2.20 -4.51 6.62
C VAL A 145 2.14 -5.79 5.83
N THR A 146 1.15 -5.90 4.97
CA THR A 146 0.98 -7.03 4.07
C THR A 146 0.30 -6.60 2.78
N SER A 147 0.31 -7.49 1.80
CA SER A 147 -0.31 -7.32 0.49
C SER A 147 -0.86 -8.64 -0.01
N PRO A 148 -1.59 -8.67 -1.13
CA PRO A 148 -1.90 -9.92 -1.83
C PRO A 148 -0.64 -10.75 -2.07
N ASP A 149 -0.72 -12.05 -1.78
CA ASP A 149 0.40 -12.98 -1.98
C ASP A 149 0.52 -13.36 -3.46
N ILE A 150 1.07 -12.44 -4.23
CA ILE A 150 1.24 -12.57 -5.68
C ILE A 150 2.71 -12.29 -6.02
N GLU A 151 3.32 -13.21 -6.75
CA GLU A 151 4.68 -13.05 -7.27
C GLU A 151 4.74 -11.99 -8.38
N PHE A 152 5.90 -11.35 -8.56
CA PHE A 152 6.12 -10.34 -9.60
C PHE A 152 5.70 -10.82 -10.99
N SER A 153 6.02 -12.06 -11.36
CA SER A 153 5.68 -12.64 -12.67
C SER A 153 4.18 -12.70 -12.96
N ASN A 154 3.37 -12.87 -11.90
CA ASN A 154 1.92 -13.06 -11.96
C ASN A 154 1.14 -11.79 -11.60
N TYR A 155 1.83 -10.74 -11.15
CA TYR A 155 1.19 -9.51 -10.68
C TYR A 155 0.59 -8.68 -11.83
N PRO A 156 1.27 -8.49 -12.99
CA PRO A 156 0.68 -7.78 -14.11
C PRO A 156 -0.61 -8.45 -14.60
N ASN A 157 -1.58 -7.64 -14.98
CA ASN A 157 -2.87 -8.07 -15.53
C ASN A 157 -3.29 -7.16 -16.69
N GLN A 158 -4.54 -7.24 -17.15
CA GLN A 158 -5.04 -6.42 -18.26
C GLN A 158 -5.07 -4.91 -17.92
N ILE A 159 -5.32 -4.55 -16.66
CA ILE A 159 -5.37 -3.16 -16.18
C ILE A 159 -3.96 -2.68 -15.83
N LEU A 160 -3.23 -3.48 -15.06
CA LEU A 160 -1.87 -3.19 -14.61
C LEU A 160 -0.88 -3.97 -15.47
N ASN A 161 -0.64 -3.51 -16.69
CA ASN A 161 0.29 -4.20 -17.60
C ASN A 161 1.74 -4.16 -17.06
N LYS A 162 2.59 -5.01 -17.62
CA LYS A 162 3.96 -5.19 -17.17
C LYS A 162 4.77 -3.88 -17.12
N ASP A 163 4.69 -3.09 -18.19
CA ASP A 163 5.43 -1.82 -18.27
C ASP A 163 4.93 -0.80 -17.25
N PHE A 164 3.63 -0.76 -17.00
CA PHE A 164 3.07 0.05 -15.94
C PHE A 164 3.61 -0.37 -14.58
N VAL A 165 3.63 -1.67 -14.27
CA VAL A 165 4.17 -2.19 -13.00
C VAL A 165 5.64 -1.82 -12.84
N ILE A 166 6.48 -1.99 -13.90
CA ILE A 166 7.90 -1.63 -13.83
C ILE A 166 8.07 -0.11 -13.59
N ASN A 167 7.28 0.74 -14.25
CA ASN A 167 7.30 2.18 -13.97
C ASN A 167 6.94 2.49 -12.50
N MET A 168 5.95 1.78 -11.94
CA MET A 168 5.60 1.91 -10.51
C MET A 168 6.75 1.53 -9.60
N LEU A 169 7.44 0.42 -9.87
CA LEU A 169 8.60 -0.02 -9.09
C LEU A 169 9.71 1.04 -9.05
N VAL A 170 10.03 1.62 -10.21
CA VAL A 170 11.02 2.71 -10.32
C VAL A 170 10.54 3.94 -9.53
N GLY A 171 9.27 4.32 -9.67
CA GLY A 171 8.69 5.43 -8.90
C GLY A 171 8.70 5.19 -7.39
N GLU A 172 8.48 3.97 -6.92
CA GLU A 172 8.53 3.65 -5.49
C GLU A 172 9.96 3.77 -4.92
N VAL A 173 10.98 3.31 -5.63
CA VAL A 173 12.38 3.51 -5.21
C VAL A 173 12.71 5.01 -5.14
N GLN A 174 12.30 5.80 -6.13
CA GLN A 174 12.51 7.25 -6.11
C GLN A 174 11.81 7.91 -4.91
N ARG A 175 10.56 7.55 -4.62
CA ARG A 175 9.82 8.08 -3.47
C ARG A 175 10.51 7.78 -2.15
N LEU A 176 11.03 6.56 -1.98
CA LEU A 176 11.81 6.22 -0.79
C LEU A 176 13.04 7.12 -0.64
N ILE A 177 13.76 7.42 -1.73
CA ILE A 177 14.92 8.33 -1.72
C ILE A 177 14.50 9.75 -1.35
N ILE A 178 13.47 10.28 -2.02
CA ILE A 178 13.04 11.68 -1.85
C ILE A 178 12.46 11.88 -0.45
N TYR A 179 11.53 11.03 -0.01
CA TYR A 179 10.88 11.19 1.29
C TYR A 179 11.86 11.04 2.45
N ALA A 180 12.84 10.14 2.34
CA ALA A 180 13.92 10.04 3.32
C ALA A 180 14.79 11.32 3.33
N SER A 181 15.11 11.90 2.16
CA SER A 181 15.89 13.16 2.09
C SER A 181 15.13 14.36 2.65
N GLN A 182 13.80 14.35 2.59
CA GLN A 182 12.92 15.38 3.13
C GLN A 182 12.52 15.16 4.60
N SER A 183 13.04 14.08 5.22
CA SER A 183 12.67 13.67 6.59
C SER A 183 11.17 13.37 6.76
N GLU A 184 10.49 13.00 5.69
CA GLU A 184 9.09 12.56 5.71
C GLU A 184 8.94 11.08 6.11
N ILE A 185 10.02 10.32 5.98
CA ILE A 185 10.18 8.96 6.48
C ILE A 185 11.58 8.77 7.09
N GLU A 186 11.72 7.77 7.94
CA GLU A 186 13.02 7.37 8.48
C GLU A 186 14.05 7.12 7.37
N GLN A 187 15.31 7.48 7.62
CA GLN A 187 16.42 7.22 6.71
C GLN A 187 16.59 5.72 6.49
N ILE A 188 16.56 5.30 5.24
CA ILE A 188 16.77 3.91 4.86
C ILE A 188 18.02 3.76 3.99
N LYS A 189 18.74 2.68 4.20
CA LYS A 189 19.85 2.29 3.33
C LYS A 189 19.30 1.46 2.17
N ILE A 190 19.29 2.03 0.96
CA ILE A 190 18.99 1.28 -0.26
C ILE A 190 20.25 0.51 -0.69
N PRO A 191 20.18 -0.81 -0.87
CA PRO A 191 21.33 -1.62 -1.33
C PRO A 191 21.89 -1.13 -2.68
N LYS A 192 23.20 -1.28 -2.87
CA LYS A 192 23.87 -0.82 -4.11
C LYS A 192 23.34 -1.49 -5.38
N ASP A 193 23.04 -2.77 -5.30
CA ASP A 193 22.46 -3.56 -6.39
C ASP A 193 21.05 -3.06 -6.74
N ILE A 194 20.23 -2.66 -5.77
CA ILE A 194 18.91 -2.07 -6.01
C ILE A 194 19.05 -0.71 -6.71
N LEU A 195 20.00 0.14 -6.28
CA LEU A 195 20.28 1.40 -6.99
C LEU A 195 20.79 1.17 -8.41
N GLN A 196 21.58 0.13 -8.66
CA GLN A 196 22.02 -0.25 -10.00
C GLN A 196 20.83 -0.69 -10.87
N ASN A 197 19.93 -1.54 -10.35
CA ASN A 197 18.71 -1.95 -11.04
C ASN A 197 17.79 -0.78 -11.34
N TYR A 198 17.60 0.14 -10.38
CA TYR A 198 16.83 1.38 -10.54
C TYR A 198 17.38 2.25 -11.67
N ASN A 199 18.69 2.54 -11.65
CA ASN A 199 19.34 3.33 -12.69
C ASN A 199 19.26 2.67 -14.08
N TYR A 200 19.43 1.35 -14.14
CA TYR A 200 19.28 0.60 -15.38
C TYR A 200 17.87 0.72 -15.96
N LEU A 201 16.83 0.56 -15.14
CA LEU A 201 15.45 0.70 -15.60
C LEU A 201 15.12 2.13 -16.03
N MET A 202 15.62 3.15 -15.33
CA MET A 202 15.47 4.55 -15.77
C MET A 202 16.13 4.79 -17.15
N GLN A 203 17.34 4.27 -17.39
CA GLN A 203 18.00 4.36 -18.69
C GLN A 203 17.24 3.62 -19.81
N LYS A 204 16.43 2.62 -19.45
CA LYS A 204 15.52 1.93 -20.38
C LYS A 204 14.19 2.66 -20.62
N GLY A 205 13.99 3.83 -20.01
CA GLY A 205 12.82 4.68 -20.23
C GLY A 205 11.65 4.43 -19.26
N TYR A 206 11.85 3.65 -18.19
CA TYR A 206 10.82 3.46 -17.16
C TYR A 206 10.80 4.65 -16.18
N ILE A 207 10.30 5.80 -16.64
CA ILE A 207 10.29 7.08 -15.92
C ILE A 207 8.90 7.70 -15.75
N LYS A 208 7.83 7.03 -16.22
CA LYS A 208 6.47 7.59 -16.28
C LYS A 208 5.80 7.78 -14.91
N GLN A 209 6.34 7.20 -13.85
CA GLN A 209 5.78 7.27 -12.49
C GLN A 209 6.74 7.94 -11.50
N LEU A 210 7.73 8.66 -11.99
CA LEU A 210 8.56 9.54 -11.19
C LEU A 210 7.76 10.74 -10.67
N LEU A 211 8.20 11.31 -9.54
CA LEU A 211 7.68 12.56 -8.96
C LEU A 211 8.13 13.78 -9.78
#